data_7835b66dadd954e77c889fcd1a78ec6c
#
_entry.id   7835b66dadd954e77c889fcd1a78ec6c
#
_cell.length_a   1.000
_cell.length_b   1.000
_cell.length_c   1.000
_cell.angle_alpha   90.00
_cell.angle_beta   90.00
_cell.angle_gamma   90.00
#
_symmetry.space_group_name_H-M   'P 1'
#
loop_
_entity.id
_entity.type
_entity.pdbx_description
1 polymer ?
#
loop_
_entity_poly.entity_id
_entity_poly.type
_entity_poly.pdbx_seq_one_letter_code
_entity_poly.pdbx_strand_id
1 'polypeptide(L)'
;MKFLYLSMILFASLNLWGQTAQEYLERGMEKHEKQDLKGALKDYSKAIKADKTLSDAYLNRGNVKLALQDLKGALSDLDKSISLNDQSATAFYSRASVYVSQEKYKKSIPDLNKTIELDENFPNVLTLRGQIHFALNDKEACCKDFQRAKEIGDPAADAYLSKYCGNEQQKGESLMLYWPEDENWKMANSQETEQMLMIELLRNDETFDNWTEIGTMQSVKGAVGVPMDEAMNVIGDQAKNDCSDAKITLIDKDEKAEFPWVIFSVECASYKSSKTAESQIWYIVQGKDALYMNFRAVKKATVPEKTKEKWVAFFKTGKVMYK
;
A
#
# COMPACT_ATOMS: atom_id res chain seq x y z
N MET A 1 -54.93 36.01 31.58
CA MET A 1 -55.24 34.90 30.66
C MET A 1 -54.99 35.22 29.18
N LYS A 2 -55.17 36.42 28.66
CA LYS A 2 -54.90 36.74 27.23
C LYS A 2 -53.41 36.70 26.79
N PHE A 3 -52.47 36.96 27.69
CA PHE A 3 -51.02 36.95 27.40
C PHE A 3 -50.45 35.50 27.26
N LEU A 4 -51.01 34.53 27.97
CA LEU A 4 -50.60 33.13 27.88
C LEU A 4 -51.04 32.47 26.56
N TYR A 5 -52.16 32.85 25.99
CA TYR A 5 -52.66 32.36 24.70
C TYR A 5 -51.82 32.90 23.52
N LEU A 6 -51.35 34.15 23.59
CA LEU A 6 -50.51 34.73 22.53
C LEU A 6 -49.11 34.08 22.46
N SER A 7 -48.53 33.74 23.62
CA SER A 7 -47.24 33.07 23.67
C SER A 7 -47.32 31.61 23.16
N MET A 8 -48.42 30.89 23.44
CA MET A 8 -48.62 29.53 22.90
C MET A 8 -48.84 29.52 21.38
N ILE A 9 -49.49 30.52 20.83
CA ILE A 9 -49.71 30.63 19.38
C ILE A 9 -48.40 30.98 18.66
N LEU A 10 -47.56 31.84 19.26
CA LEU A 10 -46.22 32.15 18.70
C LEU A 10 -45.28 30.94 18.75
N PHE A 11 -45.28 30.18 19.86
CA PHE A 11 -44.48 28.94 19.95
C PHE A 11 -44.99 27.85 19.01
N ALA A 12 -46.29 27.70 18.81
CA ALA A 12 -46.88 26.74 17.88
C ALA A 12 -46.55 27.10 16.40
N SER A 13 -46.55 28.42 16.06
CA SER A 13 -46.18 28.85 14.71
C SER A 13 -44.70 28.66 14.39
N LEU A 14 -43.78 28.84 15.34
CA LEU A 14 -42.37 28.60 15.18
C LEU A 14 -42.06 27.07 14.94
N ASN A 15 -42.77 26.22 15.69
CA ASN A 15 -42.66 24.75 15.48
C ASN A 15 -43.26 24.30 14.13
N LEU A 16 -44.32 24.96 13.64
CA LEU A 16 -44.90 24.61 12.35
C LEU A 16 -43.96 24.93 11.17
N TRP A 17 -43.19 26.04 11.25
CA TRP A 17 -42.22 26.41 10.20
C TRP A 17 -41.02 25.49 10.21
N GLY A 18 -40.50 25.11 11.38
CA GLY A 18 -39.42 24.14 11.50
C GLY A 18 -39.84 22.75 11.02
N GLN A 19 -41.05 22.30 11.35
CA GLN A 19 -41.57 21.02 10.83
C GLN A 19 -41.64 21.01 9.30
N THR A 20 -42.11 22.08 8.68
CA THR A 20 -42.25 22.14 7.23
C THR A 20 -40.89 22.04 6.49
N ALA A 21 -39.86 22.68 6.98
CA ALA A 21 -38.51 22.60 6.41
C ALA A 21 -37.94 21.19 6.58
N GLN A 22 -38.11 20.60 7.76
CA GLN A 22 -37.65 19.26 8.08
C GLN A 22 -38.38 18.19 7.23
N GLU A 23 -39.69 18.30 7.06
CA GLU A 23 -40.47 17.39 6.21
C GLU A 23 -40.00 17.44 4.75
N TYR A 24 -39.67 18.61 4.22
CA TYR A 24 -39.08 18.73 2.88
C TYR A 24 -37.68 18.12 2.81
N LEU A 25 -36.85 18.26 3.83
CA LEU A 25 -35.53 17.64 3.91
C LEU A 25 -35.65 16.11 3.85
N GLU A 26 -36.45 15.52 4.75
CA GLU A 26 -36.66 14.08 4.84
C GLU A 26 -37.19 13.49 3.53
N ARG A 27 -38.17 14.13 2.92
CA ARG A 27 -38.71 13.71 1.61
C ARG A 27 -37.67 13.85 0.49
N GLY A 28 -36.80 14.87 0.57
CA GLY A 28 -35.68 15.02 -0.35
C GLY A 28 -34.67 13.87 -0.20
N MET A 29 -34.37 13.46 1.04
CA MET A 29 -33.48 12.32 1.35
C MET A 29 -34.08 11.00 0.81
N GLU A 30 -35.37 10.76 1.07
CA GLU A 30 -36.08 9.58 0.55
C GLU A 30 -36.01 9.49 -0.99
N LYS A 31 -36.17 10.62 -1.68
CA LYS A 31 -36.03 10.68 -3.14
C LYS A 31 -34.62 10.46 -3.62
N HIS A 32 -33.65 10.99 -2.90
CA HIS A 32 -32.22 10.77 -3.21
C HIS A 32 -31.87 9.29 -3.10
N GLU A 33 -32.30 8.61 -2.06
CA GLU A 33 -32.11 7.16 -1.89
C GLU A 33 -32.76 6.36 -3.04
N LYS A 34 -33.92 6.82 -3.53
CA LYS A 34 -34.59 6.23 -4.70
C LYS A 34 -34.02 6.67 -6.05
N GLN A 35 -32.87 7.39 -6.05
CA GLN A 35 -32.22 7.94 -7.25
C GLN A 35 -33.09 8.97 -8.04
N ASP A 36 -34.17 9.49 -7.44
CA ASP A 36 -34.92 10.64 -8.01
C ASP A 36 -34.17 11.95 -7.67
N LEU A 37 -33.04 12.16 -8.32
CA LEU A 37 -32.16 13.32 -8.08
C LEU A 37 -32.88 14.65 -8.37
N LYS A 38 -33.75 14.71 -9.41
CA LYS A 38 -34.48 15.92 -9.74
C LYS A 38 -35.58 16.22 -8.69
N GLY A 39 -36.26 15.20 -8.22
CA GLY A 39 -37.23 15.33 -7.13
C GLY A 39 -36.59 15.74 -5.81
N ALA A 40 -35.41 15.18 -5.49
CA ALA A 40 -34.62 15.54 -4.32
C ALA A 40 -34.21 17.02 -4.36
N LEU A 41 -33.63 17.52 -5.46
CA LEU A 41 -33.28 18.94 -5.64
C LEU A 41 -34.44 19.87 -5.38
N LYS A 42 -35.64 19.52 -5.87
CA LYS A 42 -36.87 20.30 -5.68
C LYS A 42 -37.25 20.37 -4.20
N ASP A 43 -37.16 19.27 -3.48
CA ASP A 43 -37.56 19.22 -2.08
C ASP A 43 -36.51 19.86 -1.17
N TYR A 44 -35.22 19.65 -1.40
CA TYR A 44 -34.16 20.39 -0.68
C TYR A 44 -34.27 21.92 -0.92
N SER A 45 -34.61 22.34 -2.12
CA SER A 45 -34.83 23.77 -2.41
C SER A 45 -36.03 24.34 -1.67
N LYS A 46 -37.08 23.54 -1.42
CA LYS A 46 -38.23 23.95 -0.59
C LYS A 46 -37.84 24.00 0.88
N ALA A 47 -37.06 23.02 1.38
CA ALA A 47 -36.52 23.03 2.73
C ALA A 47 -35.74 24.31 2.99
N ILE A 48 -34.80 24.66 2.11
CA ILE A 48 -34.00 25.89 2.20
C ILE A 48 -34.85 27.16 2.10
N LYS A 49 -35.92 27.15 1.30
CA LYS A 49 -36.84 28.27 1.21
C LYS A 49 -37.63 28.46 2.51
N ALA A 50 -38.02 27.37 3.18
CA ALA A 50 -38.73 27.38 4.46
C ALA A 50 -37.79 27.72 5.60
N ASP A 51 -36.56 27.22 5.62
CA ASP A 51 -35.52 27.54 6.61
C ASP A 51 -34.16 27.71 5.92
N LYS A 52 -33.66 28.93 5.86
CA LYS A 52 -32.37 29.29 5.26
C LYS A 52 -31.16 28.93 6.15
N THR A 53 -31.39 28.48 7.39
CA THR A 53 -30.35 28.10 8.35
C THR A 53 -30.17 26.60 8.45
N LEU A 54 -30.96 25.80 7.72
CA LEU A 54 -30.91 24.36 7.74
C LEU A 54 -29.69 23.86 6.92
N SER A 55 -28.53 23.70 7.58
CA SER A 55 -27.26 23.30 6.98
C SER A 55 -27.37 22.01 6.16
N ASP A 56 -28.11 21.01 6.67
CA ASP A 56 -28.27 19.70 6.05
C ASP A 56 -29.00 19.75 4.72
N ALA A 57 -29.92 20.71 4.55
CA ALA A 57 -30.59 20.89 3.28
C ALA A 57 -29.64 21.42 2.19
N TYR A 58 -28.70 22.28 2.55
CA TYR A 58 -27.64 22.73 1.65
C TYR A 58 -26.65 21.60 1.37
N LEU A 59 -26.19 20.86 2.39
CA LEU A 59 -25.32 19.70 2.22
C LEU A 59 -25.89 18.69 1.22
N ASN A 60 -27.11 18.26 1.49
CA ASN A 60 -27.76 17.24 0.66
C ASN A 60 -28.03 17.73 -0.78
N ARG A 61 -28.42 19.01 -0.94
CA ARG A 61 -28.59 19.60 -2.26
C ARG A 61 -27.27 19.71 -3.00
N GLY A 62 -26.18 20.08 -2.31
CA GLY A 62 -24.82 20.12 -2.83
C GLY A 62 -24.36 18.75 -3.33
N ASN A 63 -24.61 17.69 -2.57
CA ASN A 63 -24.29 16.32 -2.94
C ASN A 63 -25.07 15.86 -4.20
N VAL A 64 -26.35 16.18 -4.29
CA VAL A 64 -27.13 15.87 -5.50
C VAL A 64 -26.64 16.66 -6.72
N LYS A 65 -26.24 17.94 -6.54
CA LYS A 65 -25.64 18.72 -7.62
C LYS A 65 -24.30 18.15 -8.07
N LEU A 66 -23.46 17.67 -7.13
CA LEU A 66 -22.22 16.95 -7.47
C LEU A 66 -22.53 15.71 -8.32
N ALA A 67 -23.49 14.89 -7.91
CA ALA A 67 -23.91 13.71 -8.67
C ALA A 67 -24.41 14.06 -10.08
N LEU A 68 -25.02 15.23 -10.23
CA LEU A 68 -25.49 15.76 -11.53
C LEU A 68 -24.41 16.56 -12.28
N GLN A 69 -23.17 16.59 -11.82
CA GLN A 69 -22.05 17.33 -12.39
C GLN A 69 -22.22 18.86 -12.41
N ASP A 70 -23.16 19.41 -11.63
CA ASP A 70 -23.21 20.86 -11.36
C ASP A 70 -22.21 21.23 -10.27
N LEU A 71 -20.91 21.18 -10.62
CA LEU A 71 -19.82 21.39 -9.68
C LEU A 71 -19.82 22.81 -9.08
N LYS A 72 -20.27 23.83 -9.83
CA LYS A 72 -20.37 25.20 -9.31
C LYS A 72 -21.50 25.36 -8.31
N GLY A 73 -22.66 24.80 -8.62
CA GLY A 73 -23.79 24.81 -7.71
C GLY A 73 -23.55 23.97 -6.46
N ALA A 74 -22.81 22.85 -6.58
CA ALA A 74 -22.42 22.03 -5.45
C ALA A 74 -21.50 22.79 -4.49
N LEU A 75 -20.43 23.44 -5.00
CA LEU A 75 -19.55 24.27 -4.15
C LEU A 75 -20.32 25.37 -3.40
N SER A 76 -21.20 26.10 -4.09
CA SER A 76 -21.98 27.16 -3.46
C SER A 76 -22.86 26.66 -2.31
N ASP A 77 -23.49 25.49 -2.47
CA ASP A 77 -24.31 24.89 -1.43
C ASP A 77 -23.45 24.35 -0.27
N LEU A 78 -22.33 23.67 -0.58
CA LEU A 78 -21.44 23.12 0.45
C LEU A 78 -20.72 24.22 1.24
N ASP A 79 -20.30 25.30 0.61
CA ASP A 79 -19.77 26.49 1.29
C ASP A 79 -20.82 27.08 2.25
N LYS A 80 -22.09 27.14 1.84
CA LYS A 80 -23.18 27.60 2.69
C LYS A 80 -23.44 26.64 3.84
N SER A 81 -23.46 25.33 3.58
CA SER A 81 -23.60 24.31 4.62
C SER A 81 -22.52 24.44 5.69
N ILE A 82 -21.24 24.53 5.29
CA ILE A 82 -20.10 24.69 6.19
C ILE A 82 -20.20 26.01 6.98
N SER A 83 -20.63 27.09 6.32
CA SER A 83 -20.80 28.39 7.00
C SER A 83 -21.91 28.36 8.08
N LEU A 84 -22.87 27.44 7.98
CA LEU A 84 -23.95 27.25 8.93
C LEU A 84 -23.59 26.21 10.00
N ASN A 85 -22.80 25.23 9.67
CA ASN A 85 -22.31 24.18 10.57
C ASN A 85 -20.88 23.78 10.19
N ASP A 86 -19.89 24.32 10.87
CA ASP A 86 -18.47 24.05 10.66
C ASP A 86 -17.96 22.79 11.40
N GLN A 87 -18.87 22.06 12.07
CA GLN A 87 -18.57 20.77 12.71
C GLN A 87 -19.06 19.58 11.89
N SER A 88 -19.45 19.77 10.64
CA SER A 88 -19.92 18.69 9.76
C SER A 88 -18.78 18.09 8.96
N ALA A 89 -18.20 16.97 9.41
CA ALA A 89 -17.19 16.21 8.67
C ALA A 89 -17.68 15.88 7.26
N THR A 90 -18.95 15.48 7.10
CA THR A 90 -19.57 15.15 5.81
C THR A 90 -19.56 16.34 4.85
N ALA A 91 -19.78 17.58 5.34
CA ALA A 91 -19.79 18.75 4.47
C ALA A 91 -18.39 19.07 3.91
N PHE A 92 -17.36 18.96 4.74
CA PHE A 92 -15.97 19.10 4.29
C PHE A 92 -15.58 18.00 3.30
N TYR A 93 -15.88 16.74 3.61
CA TYR A 93 -15.63 15.63 2.69
C TYR A 93 -16.32 15.81 1.33
N SER A 94 -17.58 16.24 1.35
CA SER A 94 -18.35 16.54 0.14
C SER A 94 -17.71 17.66 -0.69
N ARG A 95 -17.26 18.74 -0.05
CA ARG A 95 -16.57 19.85 -0.74
C ARG A 95 -15.22 19.41 -1.31
N ALA A 96 -14.46 18.59 -0.58
CA ALA A 96 -13.25 17.97 -1.10
C ALA A 96 -13.54 17.14 -2.33
N SER A 97 -14.60 16.34 -2.33
CA SER A 97 -15.02 15.52 -3.48
C SER A 97 -15.35 16.37 -4.71
N VAL A 98 -15.96 17.56 -4.52
CA VAL A 98 -16.16 18.51 -5.64
C VAL A 98 -14.83 19.04 -6.17
N TYR A 99 -13.86 19.37 -5.31
CA TYR A 99 -12.53 19.80 -5.75
C TYR A 99 -11.80 18.68 -6.49
N VAL A 100 -11.94 17.44 -6.04
CA VAL A 100 -11.39 16.26 -6.77
C VAL A 100 -12.01 16.12 -8.15
N SER A 101 -13.34 16.24 -8.27
CA SER A 101 -14.05 16.23 -9.56
C SER A 101 -13.63 17.37 -10.49
N GLN A 102 -13.08 18.45 -9.97
CA GLN A 102 -12.48 19.56 -10.73
C GLN A 102 -10.97 19.40 -10.96
N GLU A 103 -10.37 18.26 -10.56
CA GLU A 103 -8.91 18.01 -10.58
C GLU A 103 -8.10 19.03 -9.76
N LYS A 104 -8.77 19.75 -8.85
CA LYS A 104 -8.15 20.74 -7.97
C LYS A 104 -7.62 20.09 -6.68
N TYR A 105 -6.79 19.08 -6.84
CA TYR A 105 -6.30 18.21 -5.76
C TYR A 105 -5.74 18.97 -4.57
N LYS A 106 -4.90 20.00 -4.79
CA LYS A 106 -4.34 20.81 -3.70
C LYS A 106 -5.41 21.52 -2.87
N LYS A 107 -6.58 21.85 -3.46
CA LYS A 107 -7.67 22.50 -2.74
C LYS A 107 -8.51 21.53 -1.91
N SER A 108 -8.49 20.24 -2.23
CA SER A 108 -9.23 19.24 -1.46
C SER A 108 -8.53 18.82 -0.16
N ILE A 109 -7.20 18.91 -0.08
CA ILE A 109 -6.42 18.48 1.09
C ILE A 109 -6.85 19.15 2.41
N PRO A 110 -7.01 20.48 2.50
CA PRO A 110 -7.47 21.13 3.73
C PRO A 110 -8.82 20.61 4.22
N ASP A 111 -9.76 20.35 3.31
CA ASP A 111 -11.08 19.83 3.66
C ASP A 111 -11.02 18.39 4.15
N LEU A 112 -10.20 17.53 3.51
CA LEU A 112 -9.98 16.16 3.98
C LEU A 112 -9.27 16.13 5.34
N ASN A 113 -8.32 17.04 5.57
CA ASN A 113 -7.70 17.19 6.89
C ASN A 113 -8.74 17.57 7.95
N LYS A 114 -9.63 18.51 7.63
CA LYS A 114 -10.72 18.93 8.55
C LYS A 114 -11.71 17.79 8.78
N THR A 115 -12.00 17.00 7.77
CA THR A 115 -12.84 15.78 7.91
C THR A 115 -12.24 14.83 8.94
N ILE A 116 -10.92 14.53 8.84
CA ILE A 116 -10.21 13.63 9.76
C ILE A 116 -10.13 14.24 11.18
N GLU A 117 -9.95 15.55 11.30
CA GLU A 117 -9.95 16.25 12.59
C GLU A 117 -11.30 16.11 13.31
N LEU A 118 -12.41 16.20 12.56
CA LEU A 118 -13.77 16.11 13.09
C LEU A 118 -14.23 14.67 13.33
N ASP A 119 -13.77 13.73 12.51
CA ASP A 119 -14.06 12.30 12.63
C ASP A 119 -12.87 11.50 12.08
N GLU A 120 -12.05 10.97 12.98
CA GLU A 120 -10.84 10.19 12.62
C GLU A 120 -11.15 8.87 11.91
N ASN A 121 -12.36 8.35 12.06
CA ASN A 121 -12.83 7.11 11.46
C ASN A 121 -13.78 7.35 10.27
N PHE A 122 -13.82 8.58 9.74
CA PHE A 122 -14.71 8.90 8.61
C PHE A 122 -14.41 7.98 7.42
N PRO A 123 -15.44 7.28 6.88
CA PRO A 123 -15.22 6.28 5.82
C PRO A 123 -14.51 6.84 4.59
N ASN A 124 -13.54 6.10 4.06
CA ASN A 124 -12.80 6.39 2.83
C ASN A 124 -12.02 7.72 2.79
N VAL A 125 -11.99 8.52 3.87
CA VAL A 125 -11.31 9.82 3.84
C VAL A 125 -9.79 9.67 3.64
N LEU A 126 -9.18 8.71 4.36
CA LEU A 126 -7.75 8.43 4.24
C LEU A 126 -7.41 7.87 2.86
N THR A 127 -8.23 6.95 2.37
CA THR A 127 -8.07 6.37 1.04
C THR A 127 -8.17 7.43 -0.07
N LEU A 128 -9.14 8.34 0.03
CA LEU A 128 -9.27 9.46 -0.92
C LEU A 128 -8.07 10.41 -0.83
N ARG A 129 -7.62 10.79 0.40
CA ARG A 129 -6.47 11.67 0.57
C ARG A 129 -5.18 11.03 0.08
N GLY A 130 -4.98 9.74 0.33
CA GLY A 130 -3.86 8.97 -0.20
C GLY A 130 -3.81 8.96 -1.73
N GLN A 131 -4.94 8.74 -2.40
CA GLN A 131 -5.01 8.83 -3.87
C GLN A 131 -4.65 10.23 -4.39
N ILE A 132 -5.07 11.28 -3.68
CA ILE A 132 -4.74 12.67 -4.02
C ILE A 132 -3.23 12.92 -3.82
N HIS A 133 -2.64 12.46 -2.72
CA HIS A 133 -1.21 12.56 -2.50
C HIS A 133 -0.42 11.84 -3.61
N PHE A 134 -0.88 10.67 -4.04
CA PHE A 134 -0.28 9.99 -5.20
C PHE A 134 -0.36 10.83 -6.48
N ALA A 135 -1.54 11.41 -6.79
CA ALA A 135 -1.73 12.28 -7.95
C ALA A 135 -0.87 13.54 -7.89
N LEU A 136 -0.50 14.00 -6.69
CA LEU A 136 0.41 15.12 -6.46
C LEU A 136 1.89 14.70 -6.39
N ASN A 137 2.20 13.41 -6.66
CA ASN A 137 3.53 12.82 -6.59
C ASN A 137 4.16 12.86 -5.19
N ASP A 138 3.32 12.90 -4.14
CA ASP A 138 3.73 12.80 -2.73
C ASP A 138 3.53 11.35 -2.26
N LYS A 139 4.49 10.50 -2.60
CA LYS A 139 4.42 9.07 -2.31
C LYS A 139 4.45 8.77 -0.82
N GLU A 140 5.21 9.54 -0.04
CA GLU A 140 5.31 9.33 1.41
C GLU A 140 3.97 9.55 2.10
N ALA A 141 3.32 10.71 1.85
CA ALA A 141 2.01 11.00 2.41
C ALA A 141 0.93 10.03 1.92
N CYS A 142 1.00 9.63 0.64
CA CYS A 142 0.14 8.61 0.05
C CYS A 142 0.17 7.30 0.84
N CYS A 143 1.37 6.77 1.09
CA CYS A 143 1.52 5.47 1.74
C CYS A 143 1.20 5.52 3.23
N LYS A 144 1.47 6.65 3.89
CA LYS A 144 1.06 6.89 5.27
C LYS A 144 -0.47 6.87 5.43
N ASP A 145 -1.19 7.48 4.50
CA ASP A 145 -2.64 7.49 4.52
C ASP A 145 -3.23 6.08 4.29
N PHE A 146 -2.71 5.32 3.32
CA PHE A 146 -3.19 3.96 3.09
C PHE A 146 -2.84 3.00 4.22
N GLN A 147 -1.68 3.19 4.87
CA GLN A 147 -1.34 2.40 6.06
C GLN A 147 -2.32 2.68 7.19
N ARG A 148 -2.63 3.94 7.46
CA ARG A 148 -3.62 4.32 8.49
C ARG A 148 -5.03 3.84 8.12
N ALA A 149 -5.42 3.89 6.83
CA ALA A 149 -6.68 3.31 6.35
C ALA A 149 -6.78 1.80 6.67
N LYS A 150 -5.68 1.06 6.50
CA LYS A 150 -5.60 -0.36 6.91
C LYS A 150 -5.78 -0.54 8.41
N GLU A 151 -5.12 0.27 9.23
CA GLU A 151 -5.20 0.21 10.69
C GLU A 151 -6.63 0.42 11.22
N ILE A 152 -7.42 1.28 10.57
CA ILE A 152 -8.84 1.50 10.91
C ILE A 152 -9.79 0.52 10.22
N GLY A 153 -9.27 -0.47 9.48
CA GLY A 153 -10.05 -1.54 8.88
C GLY A 153 -10.71 -1.20 7.54
N ASP A 154 -10.20 -0.22 6.78
CA ASP A 154 -10.68 0.05 5.41
C ASP A 154 -10.39 -1.17 4.52
N PRO A 155 -11.41 -1.85 3.96
CA PRO A 155 -11.21 -3.06 3.18
C PRO A 155 -10.45 -2.84 1.86
N ALA A 156 -10.38 -1.60 1.37
CA ALA A 156 -9.67 -1.26 0.14
C ALA A 156 -8.17 -0.97 0.38
N ALA A 157 -7.77 -0.76 1.63
CA ALA A 157 -6.44 -0.26 1.97
C ALA A 157 -5.30 -1.17 1.47
N ASP A 158 -5.44 -2.50 1.61
CA ASP A 158 -4.42 -3.46 1.17
C ASP A 158 -4.21 -3.41 -0.36
N ALA A 159 -5.28 -3.27 -1.12
CA ALA A 159 -5.19 -3.13 -2.58
C ALA A 159 -4.48 -1.83 -2.98
N TYR A 160 -4.76 -0.73 -2.28
CA TYR A 160 -4.10 0.56 -2.53
C TYR A 160 -2.64 0.55 -2.08
N LEU A 161 -2.31 -0.03 -0.93
CA LEU A 161 -0.93 -0.22 -0.48
C LEU A 161 -0.13 -1.01 -1.52
N SER A 162 -0.65 -2.14 -1.97
CA SER A 162 -0.01 -2.95 -3.00
C SER A 162 0.19 -2.19 -4.31
N LYS A 163 -0.82 -1.44 -4.75
CA LYS A 163 -0.81 -0.75 -6.05
C LYS A 163 0.07 0.50 -6.09
N TYR A 164 0.05 1.31 -5.02
CA TYR A 164 0.65 2.65 -5.04
C TYR A 164 1.89 2.78 -4.18
N CYS A 165 2.03 1.95 -3.15
CA CYS A 165 3.16 2.02 -2.24
C CYS A 165 4.23 0.99 -2.58
N GLY A 166 3.86 -0.05 -3.32
CA GLY A 166 4.73 -1.21 -3.46
C GLY A 166 4.97 -1.84 -2.09
N ASN A 167 5.82 -2.80 -1.98
CA ASN A 167 6.23 -3.32 -0.67
C ASN A 167 7.12 -2.29 0.05
N GLU A 168 6.55 -1.16 0.55
CA GLU A 168 7.22 -0.29 1.54
C GLU A 168 7.29 -0.94 2.94
N GLN A 169 7.15 -2.25 3.01
CA GLN A 169 7.44 -2.97 4.26
C GLN A 169 8.94 -3.01 4.58
N GLN A 170 9.76 -2.28 3.81
CA GLN A 170 11.17 -2.14 4.11
C GLN A 170 11.62 -0.68 4.02
N LYS A 171 11.20 0.18 5.00
CA LYS A 171 12.11 1.22 5.49
C LYS A 171 13.25 0.47 6.17
N GLY A 172 14.31 0.23 5.44
CA GLY A 172 15.40 -0.58 5.91
C GLY A 172 16.36 -0.90 4.79
N GLU A 173 17.35 -1.61 5.14
CA GLU A 173 18.36 -2.12 4.26
C GLU A 173 17.81 -3.20 3.34
N SER A 174 18.17 -3.18 2.07
CA SER A 174 17.85 -4.24 1.10
C SER A 174 19.02 -4.49 0.16
N LEU A 175 19.24 -5.74 -0.22
CA LEU A 175 20.19 -6.07 -1.28
C LEU A 175 19.49 -5.98 -2.62
N MET A 176 19.99 -5.12 -3.51
CA MET A 176 19.54 -5.01 -4.90
C MET A 176 20.40 -5.89 -5.80
N LEU A 177 19.79 -6.92 -6.38
CA LEU A 177 20.36 -7.75 -7.44
C LEU A 177 19.42 -7.64 -8.65
N TYR A 178 19.95 -7.12 -9.76
CA TYR A 178 19.19 -7.01 -11.01
C TYR A 178 19.35 -8.29 -11.84
N TRP A 179 18.41 -9.19 -11.69
CA TRP A 179 18.39 -10.44 -12.48
C TRP A 179 18.33 -10.11 -13.97
N PRO A 180 19.16 -10.74 -14.81
CA PRO A 180 19.24 -10.41 -16.21
C PRO A 180 17.89 -10.66 -16.93
N GLU A 181 17.34 -9.63 -17.58
CA GLU A 181 16.05 -9.72 -18.29
C GLU A 181 16.11 -10.69 -19.48
N ASP A 182 17.25 -10.77 -20.15
CA ASP A 182 17.50 -11.69 -21.26
C ASP A 182 17.51 -13.18 -20.84
N GLU A 183 17.58 -13.44 -19.55
CA GLU A 183 17.53 -14.79 -19.01
C GLU A 183 16.11 -15.28 -18.67
N ASN A 184 15.08 -14.45 -18.84
CA ASN A 184 13.67 -14.79 -18.65
C ASN A 184 13.33 -15.44 -17.29
N TRP A 185 13.76 -14.82 -16.21
CA TRP A 185 13.44 -15.24 -14.85
C TRP A 185 12.02 -14.83 -14.44
N LYS A 186 11.32 -15.73 -13.75
CA LYS A 186 10.03 -15.43 -13.08
C LYS A 186 10.11 -15.79 -11.60
N MET A 187 9.40 -15.07 -10.78
CA MET A 187 9.19 -15.44 -9.38
C MET A 187 8.30 -16.70 -9.35
N ALA A 188 8.82 -17.77 -8.78
CA ALA A 188 8.14 -19.06 -8.67
C ALA A 188 7.55 -19.27 -7.27
N ASN A 189 8.22 -18.73 -6.23
CA ASN A 189 7.77 -18.80 -4.85
C ASN A 189 8.27 -17.58 -4.07
N SER A 190 7.52 -17.20 -3.02
CA SER A 190 7.94 -16.17 -2.06
C SER A 190 7.40 -16.54 -0.69
N GLN A 191 8.25 -16.52 0.32
CA GLN A 191 7.91 -16.75 1.72
C GLN A 191 8.44 -15.59 2.55
N GLU A 192 7.58 -15.03 3.39
CA GLU A 192 7.94 -13.93 4.28
C GLU A 192 7.49 -14.25 5.71
N THR A 193 8.39 -14.01 6.64
CA THR A 193 8.14 -14.02 8.09
C THR A 193 8.64 -12.71 8.69
N GLU A 194 8.42 -12.47 9.97
CA GLU A 194 8.95 -11.28 10.65
C GLU A 194 10.48 -11.14 10.53
N GLN A 195 11.19 -12.26 10.45
CA GLN A 195 12.65 -12.31 10.46
C GLN A 195 13.28 -12.68 9.12
N MET A 196 12.53 -13.24 8.18
CA MET A 196 13.09 -13.78 6.95
C MET A 196 12.21 -13.48 5.74
N LEU A 197 12.82 -13.05 4.65
CA LEU A 197 12.23 -13.04 3.32
C LEU A 197 13.01 -14.02 2.44
N MET A 198 12.31 -14.91 1.73
CA MET A 198 12.88 -15.80 0.72
C MET A 198 12.10 -15.68 -0.58
N ILE A 199 12.81 -15.55 -1.69
CA ILE A 199 12.25 -15.51 -3.05
C ILE A 199 12.98 -16.54 -3.89
N GLU A 200 12.22 -17.38 -4.59
CA GLU A 200 12.75 -18.37 -5.51
C GLU A 200 12.34 -18.02 -6.93
N LEU A 201 13.31 -18.10 -7.83
CA LEU A 201 13.19 -17.71 -9.24
C LEU A 201 13.49 -18.93 -10.14
N LEU A 202 12.65 -19.14 -11.11
CA LEU A 202 12.82 -20.16 -12.17
C LEU A 202 12.80 -19.50 -13.54
N ARG A 203 13.29 -20.21 -14.56
CA ARG A 203 13.09 -19.82 -15.96
C ARG A 203 11.60 -19.83 -16.30
N ASN A 204 11.15 -18.99 -17.23
CA ASN A 204 9.72 -18.80 -17.54
C ASN A 204 8.96 -20.09 -17.93
N ASP A 205 9.65 -21.05 -18.53
CA ASP A 205 9.12 -22.33 -18.99
C ASP A 205 9.35 -23.49 -18.01
N GLU A 206 9.96 -23.22 -16.85
CA GLU A 206 10.31 -24.22 -15.85
C GLU A 206 9.36 -24.22 -14.65
N THR A 207 9.34 -25.34 -13.94
CA THR A 207 8.66 -25.57 -12.66
C THR A 207 9.63 -26.19 -11.66
N PHE A 208 9.27 -26.33 -10.39
CA PHE A 208 10.10 -26.99 -9.38
C PHE A 208 10.39 -28.48 -9.70
N ASP A 209 9.57 -29.13 -10.54
CA ASP A 209 9.78 -30.52 -10.94
C ASP A 209 10.81 -30.65 -12.07
N ASN A 210 10.88 -29.68 -12.96
CA ASN A 210 11.66 -29.75 -14.20
C ASN A 210 12.69 -28.62 -14.39
N TRP A 211 13.07 -27.92 -13.34
CA TRP A 211 14.03 -26.81 -13.44
C TRP A 211 15.41 -27.28 -13.86
N THR A 212 16.11 -26.47 -14.62
CA THR A 212 17.52 -26.63 -15.00
C THR A 212 18.43 -25.67 -14.25
N GLU A 213 17.93 -24.46 -13.99
CA GLU A 213 18.55 -23.44 -13.15
C GLU A 213 17.52 -22.86 -12.20
N ILE A 214 17.92 -22.66 -10.96
CA ILE A 214 17.11 -21.96 -9.93
C ILE A 214 17.93 -20.83 -9.32
N GLY A 215 17.26 -19.72 -9.03
CA GLY A 215 17.82 -18.62 -8.26
C GLY A 215 17.08 -18.43 -6.94
N THR A 216 17.80 -18.23 -5.88
CA THR A 216 17.20 -17.95 -4.56
C THR A 216 17.79 -16.68 -4.00
N MET A 217 16.93 -15.82 -3.47
CA MET A 217 17.27 -14.62 -2.72
C MET A 217 16.69 -14.76 -1.32
N GLN A 218 17.51 -14.61 -0.31
CA GLN A 218 17.09 -14.71 1.09
C GLN A 218 17.68 -13.56 1.90
N SER A 219 16.88 -12.95 2.77
CA SER A 219 17.35 -12.02 3.78
C SER A 219 16.92 -12.47 5.17
N VAL A 220 17.83 -12.33 6.15
CA VAL A 220 17.56 -12.65 7.56
C VAL A 220 17.78 -11.39 8.37
N LYS A 221 16.67 -10.78 8.81
CA LYS A 221 16.67 -9.54 9.62
C LYS A 221 17.25 -9.81 11.00
N GLY A 222 18.04 -8.87 11.50
CA GLY A 222 18.69 -8.98 12.80
C GLY A 222 19.91 -9.90 12.84
N ALA A 223 20.24 -10.62 11.78
CA ALA A 223 21.50 -11.34 11.65
C ALA A 223 22.59 -10.35 11.25
N VAL A 224 23.29 -9.80 12.24
CA VAL A 224 24.29 -8.75 12.07
C VAL A 224 25.65 -9.19 12.64
N GLY A 225 26.72 -8.68 12.03
CA GLY A 225 28.07 -8.97 12.48
C GLY A 225 28.50 -10.42 12.27
N VAL A 226 27.91 -11.14 11.34
CA VAL A 226 28.27 -12.52 11.01
C VAL A 226 29.55 -12.51 10.16
N PRO A 227 30.65 -13.13 10.63
CA PRO A 227 31.87 -13.25 9.83
C PRO A 227 31.58 -14.05 8.55
N MET A 228 32.12 -13.61 7.40
CA MET A 228 31.84 -14.24 6.12
C MET A 228 32.30 -15.69 6.03
N ASP A 229 33.42 -16.03 6.68
CA ASP A 229 33.89 -17.42 6.76
C ASP A 229 32.95 -18.30 7.61
N GLU A 230 32.36 -17.75 8.67
CA GLU A 230 31.37 -18.47 9.48
C GLU A 230 30.08 -18.70 8.69
N ALA A 231 29.56 -17.69 7.98
CA ALA A 231 28.38 -17.82 7.12
C ALA A 231 28.61 -18.90 6.02
N MET A 232 29.80 -18.90 5.39
CA MET A 232 30.17 -19.91 4.40
C MET A 232 30.23 -21.32 5.02
N ASN A 233 30.80 -21.44 6.22
CA ASN A 233 30.94 -22.74 6.90
C ASN A 233 29.58 -23.31 7.28
N VAL A 234 28.64 -22.49 7.78
CA VAL A 234 27.27 -22.92 8.12
C VAL A 234 26.58 -23.55 6.88
N ILE A 235 26.64 -22.87 5.75
CA ILE A 235 26.06 -23.40 4.48
C ILE A 235 26.80 -24.68 4.04
N GLY A 236 28.13 -24.69 4.15
CA GLY A 236 28.96 -25.85 3.81
C GLY A 236 28.64 -27.09 4.66
N ASP A 237 28.44 -26.89 5.96
CA ASP A 237 28.10 -27.97 6.88
C ASP A 237 26.66 -28.49 6.64
N GLN A 238 25.71 -27.59 6.34
CA GLN A 238 24.37 -27.98 5.92
C GLN A 238 24.42 -28.83 4.62
N ALA A 239 25.21 -28.38 3.64
CA ALA A 239 25.38 -29.14 2.40
C ALA A 239 25.98 -30.55 2.65
N LYS A 240 26.99 -30.68 3.52
CA LYS A 240 27.60 -31.96 3.89
C LYS A 240 26.65 -32.91 4.62
N ASN A 241 25.68 -32.38 5.34
CA ASN A 241 24.65 -33.20 6.01
C ASN A 241 23.80 -33.96 4.99
N ASP A 242 23.47 -33.34 3.85
CA ASP A 242 22.69 -33.99 2.76
C ASP A 242 23.56 -34.60 1.66
N CYS A 243 24.81 -34.16 1.54
CA CYS A 243 25.79 -34.61 0.55
C CYS A 243 27.15 -34.79 1.23
N SER A 244 27.52 -36.00 1.65
CA SER A 244 28.71 -36.24 2.45
C SER A 244 30.03 -35.95 1.70
N ASP A 245 30.01 -35.91 0.37
CA ASP A 245 31.12 -35.58 -0.51
C ASP A 245 31.01 -34.16 -1.09
N ALA A 246 30.14 -33.31 -0.51
CA ALA A 246 30.02 -31.93 -0.94
C ALA A 246 31.37 -31.19 -0.87
N LYS A 247 31.73 -30.60 -2.00
CA LYS A 247 32.94 -29.79 -2.13
C LYS A 247 32.57 -28.31 -2.03
N ILE A 248 33.08 -27.65 -1.00
CA ILE A 248 32.93 -26.22 -0.79
C ILE A 248 34.21 -25.53 -1.23
N THR A 249 34.11 -24.55 -2.14
CA THR A 249 35.28 -23.85 -2.67
C THR A 249 35.08 -22.34 -2.59
N LEU A 250 35.87 -21.64 -1.82
CA LEU A 250 35.92 -20.19 -1.81
C LEU A 250 36.34 -19.69 -3.20
N ILE A 251 35.57 -18.75 -3.75
CA ILE A 251 35.84 -18.14 -5.07
C ILE A 251 36.42 -16.75 -4.87
N ASP A 252 35.73 -15.92 -4.05
CA ASP A 252 36.16 -14.56 -3.80
C ASP A 252 35.52 -14.02 -2.52
N LYS A 253 36.13 -13.03 -1.86
CA LYS A 253 35.56 -12.35 -0.69
C LYS A 253 36.17 -10.97 -0.50
N ASP A 254 35.43 -10.08 0.15
CA ASP A 254 35.95 -8.81 0.68
C ASP A 254 35.35 -8.55 2.06
N GLU A 255 36.16 -8.81 3.09
CA GLU A 255 35.79 -8.58 4.50
C GLU A 255 35.99 -7.13 4.95
N LYS A 256 36.67 -6.31 4.14
CA LYS A 256 36.96 -4.90 4.43
C LYS A 256 36.01 -3.95 3.69
N ALA A 257 35.17 -4.48 2.84
CA ALA A 257 34.12 -3.68 2.18
C ALA A 257 33.21 -3.04 3.23
N GLU A 258 32.55 -1.94 2.88
CA GLU A 258 31.50 -1.32 3.72
C GLU A 258 30.42 -2.35 4.12
N PHE A 259 30.11 -3.25 3.20
CA PHE A 259 29.27 -4.43 3.39
C PHE A 259 30.10 -5.66 3.06
N PRO A 260 30.69 -6.34 4.07
CA PRO A 260 31.49 -7.55 3.88
C PRO A 260 30.71 -8.61 3.08
N TRP A 261 31.40 -9.30 2.17
CA TRP A 261 30.77 -10.31 1.34
C TRP A 261 31.68 -11.49 1.02
N VAL A 262 31.08 -12.63 0.67
CA VAL A 262 31.78 -13.84 0.22
C VAL A 262 31.03 -14.49 -0.95
N ILE A 263 31.79 -15.02 -1.91
CA ILE A 263 31.29 -15.87 -3.01
C ILE A 263 32.02 -17.21 -2.94
N PHE A 264 31.25 -18.29 -2.94
CA PHE A 264 31.78 -19.65 -2.89
C PHE A 264 30.88 -20.63 -3.69
N SER A 265 31.44 -21.78 -4.08
CA SER A 265 30.66 -22.86 -4.67
C SER A 265 30.42 -23.99 -3.68
N VAL A 266 29.26 -24.61 -3.83
CA VAL A 266 28.92 -25.91 -3.23
C VAL A 266 28.62 -26.87 -4.36
N GLU A 267 29.42 -27.92 -4.50
CA GLU A 267 29.29 -28.91 -5.55
C GLU A 267 29.01 -30.29 -4.94
N CYS A 268 27.97 -30.97 -5.45
CA CYS A 268 27.52 -32.25 -4.94
C CYS A 268 27.13 -33.18 -6.10
N ALA A 269 27.70 -34.38 -6.11
CA ALA A 269 27.37 -35.37 -7.12
C ALA A 269 26.02 -36.05 -6.90
N SER A 270 25.52 -36.14 -5.66
CA SER A 270 24.23 -36.73 -5.36
C SER A 270 23.75 -36.35 -3.96
N TYR A 271 22.75 -35.46 -3.88
CA TYR A 271 22.07 -35.19 -2.63
C TYR A 271 21.24 -36.37 -2.15
N LYS A 272 21.23 -36.63 -0.85
CA LYS A 272 20.42 -37.72 -0.24
C LYS A 272 18.93 -37.50 -0.40
N SER A 273 18.51 -36.22 -0.28
CA SER A 273 17.12 -35.78 -0.38
C SER A 273 16.55 -35.92 -1.80
N SER A 274 17.23 -35.41 -2.81
CA SER A 274 16.78 -35.38 -4.20
C SER A 274 17.29 -36.53 -5.04
N LYS A 275 18.38 -37.21 -4.60
CA LYS A 275 19.13 -38.23 -5.36
C LYS A 275 19.64 -37.75 -6.74
N THR A 276 19.82 -36.45 -6.88
CA THR A 276 20.30 -35.78 -8.07
C THR A 276 21.57 -35.01 -7.78
N ALA A 277 22.40 -34.85 -8.84
CA ALA A 277 23.53 -33.91 -8.77
C ALA A 277 23.00 -32.48 -8.74
N GLU A 278 23.58 -31.65 -7.90
CA GLU A 278 23.29 -30.22 -7.85
C GLU A 278 24.53 -29.46 -7.43
N SER A 279 24.77 -28.33 -8.07
CA SER A 279 25.87 -27.44 -7.71
C SER A 279 25.37 -26.00 -7.68
N GLN A 280 25.89 -25.25 -6.72
CA GLN A 280 25.43 -23.91 -6.37
C GLN A 280 26.61 -22.93 -6.36
N ILE A 281 26.34 -21.67 -6.71
CA ILE A 281 27.21 -20.53 -6.41
C ILE A 281 26.44 -19.64 -5.44
N TRP A 282 27.03 -19.44 -4.29
CA TRP A 282 26.52 -18.61 -3.21
C TRP A 282 27.15 -17.23 -3.19
N TYR A 283 26.35 -16.24 -2.91
CA TYR A 283 26.78 -14.88 -2.60
C TYR A 283 26.12 -14.44 -1.30
N ILE A 284 26.91 -14.22 -0.28
CA ILE A 284 26.47 -13.75 1.02
C ILE A 284 27.03 -12.35 1.25
N VAL A 285 26.17 -11.43 1.69
CA VAL A 285 26.53 -10.04 2.01
C VAL A 285 26.00 -9.71 3.39
N GLN A 286 26.89 -9.19 4.23
CA GLN A 286 26.50 -8.67 5.53
C GLN A 286 26.10 -7.20 5.39
N GLY A 287 24.83 -6.92 5.60
CA GLY A 287 24.32 -5.56 5.78
C GLY A 287 24.43 -5.08 7.24
N LYS A 288 23.96 -3.87 7.51
CA LYS A 288 23.89 -3.32 8.88
C LYS A 288 22.73 -3.92 9.68
N ASP A 289 21.61 -4.23 8.99
CA ASP A 289 20.38 -4.67 9.62
C ASP A 289 20.01 -6.13 9.30
N ALA A 290 20.65 -6.74 8.29
CA ALA A 290 20.35 -8.09 7.83
C ALA A 290 21.55 -8.80 7.21
N LEU A 291 21.47 -10.14 7.14
CA LEU A 291 22.33 -10.98 6.33
C LEU A 291 21.58 -11.36 5.05
N TYR A 292 22.19 -11.11 3.90
CA TYR A 292 21.66 -11.45 2.58
C TYR A 292 22.36 -12.68 2.04
N MET A 293 21.61 -13.73 1.76
CA MET A 293 22.10 -15.00 1.23
C MET A 293 21.44 -15.27 -0.09
N ASN A 294 22.20 -15.34 -1.16
CA ASN A 294 21.70 -15.53 -2.50
C ASN A 294 22.48 -16.67 -3.15
N PHE A 295 21.79 -17.51 -3.91
CA PHE A 295 22.47 -18.50 -4.70
C PHE A 295 21.79 -18.74 -6.05
N ARG A 296 22.58 -19.28 -6.98
CA ARG A 296 22.10 -19.88 -8.23
C ARG A 296 22.56 -21.33 -8.27
N ALA A 297 21.69 -22.22 -8.68
CA ALA A 297 21.96 -23.64 -8.74
C ALA A 297 21.68 -24.22 -10.14
N VAL A 298 22.38 -25.31 -10.46
CA VAL A 298 22.17 -26.16 -11.65
C VAL A 298 22.10 -27.62 -11.24
N LYS A 299 21.28 -28.42 -11.92
CA LYS A 299 21.23 -29.89 -11.74
C LYS A 299 22.44 -30.58 -12.40
N LYS A 300 23.65 -30.28 -11.90
CA LYS A 300 24.91 -30.85 -12.36
C LYS A 300 25.86 -31.06 -11.19
N ALA A 301 26.75 -32.03 -11.29
CA ALA A 301 27.76 -32.32 -10.25
C ALA A 301 28.76 -31.19 -10.07
N THR A 302 28.95 -30.35 -11.07
CA THR A 302 29.82 -29.17 -11.05
C THR A 302 29.17 -28.04 -11.84
N VAL A 303 29.40 -26.78 -11.41
CA VAL A 303 28.99 -25.62 -12.20
C VAL A 303 29.93 -25.46 -13.39
N PRO A 304 29.45 -25.43 -14.64
CA PRO A 304 30.30 -25.20 -15.81
C PRO A 304 31.06 -23.88 -15.71
N GLU A 305 32.34 -23.83 -16.06
CA GLU A 305 33.23 -22.69 -15.80
C GLU A 305 32.66 -21.36 -16.37
N LYS A 306 32.18 -21.34 -17.61
CA LYS A 306 31.56 -20.13 -18.18
C LYS A 306 30.30 -19.68 -17.43
N THR A 307 29.53 -20.61 -16.88
CA THR A 307 28.34 -20.32 -16.05
C THR A 307 28.78 -19.73 -14.72
N LYS A 308 29.82 -20.29 -14.13
CA LYS A 308 30.43 -19.81 -12.88
C LYS A 308 30.95 -18.39 -13.03
N GLU A 309 31.75 -18.10 -14.06
CA GLU A 309 32.23 -16.75 -14.36
C GLU A 309 31.09 -15.76 -14.52
N LYS A 310 30.04 -16.11 -15.27
CA LYS A 310 28.86 -15.30 -15.49
C LYS A 310 28.13 -15.01 -14.16
N TRP A 311 27.93 -16.02 -13.32
CA TRP A 311 27.22 -15.87 -12.06
C TRP A 311 28.02 -15.08 -11.02
N VAL A 312 29.32 -15.27 -10.95
CA VAL A 312 30.23 -14.48 -10.10
C VAL A 312 30.19 -13.01 -10.51
N ALA A 313 30.26 -12.72 -11.81
CA ALA A 313 30.13 -11.35 -12.31
C ALA A 313 28.77 -10.72 -11.94
N PHE A 314 27.68 -11.48 -12.09
CA PHE A 314 26.35 -11.05 -11.69
C PHE A 314 26.27 -10.72 -10.19
N PHE A 315 26.72 -11.59 -9.31
CA PHE A 315 26.67 -11.35 -7.88
C PHE A 315 27.48 -10.12 -7.44
N LYS A 316 28.59 -9.84 -8.11
CA LYS A 316 29.39 -8.63 -7.87
C LYS A 316 28.68 -7.31 -8.25
N THR A 317 27.54 -7.38 -8.95
CA THR A 317 26.70 -6.20 -9.21
C THR A 317 25.78 -5.86 -8.03
N GLY A 318 25.66 -6.74 -7.05
CA GLY A 318 24.82 -6.55 -5.88
C GLY A 318 25.19 -5.30 -5.08
N LYS A 319 24.17 -4.53 -4.68
CA LYS A 319 24.35 -3.33 -3.86
C LYS A 319 23.38 -3.35 -2.69
N VAL A 320 23.91 -3.16 -1.49
CA VAL A 320 23.09 -2.90 -0.31
C VAL A 320 22.61 -1.46 -0.37
N MET A 321 21.31 -1.28 -0.30
CA MET A 321 20.64 0.02 -0.42
C MET A 321 19.84 0.29 0.84
N TYR A 322 19.82 1.54 1.28
CA TYR A 322 18.93 2.04 2.32
C TYR A 322 17.79 2.82 1.67
N LYS A 323 16.57 2.52 2.04
CA LYS A 323 15.39 3.29 1.65
C LYS A 323 14.79 4.03 2.84
#